data_4af0605456b4f7489816641bf4b4dc4a
#
_entry.id   4af0605456b4f7489816641bf4b4dc4a
#
_cell.length_a   1.000
_cell.length_b   1.000
_cell.length_c   1.000
_cell.angle_alpha   90.00
_cell.angle_beta   90.00
_cell.angle_gamma   90.00
#
_symmetry.space_group_name_H-M   'P 1'
#
loop_
_entity.id
_entity.type
_entity.pdbx_description
1 polymer ?
#
loop_
_entity_poly.entity_id
_entity_poly.type
_entity_poly.pdbx_seq_one_letter_code
_entity_poly.pdbx_strand_id
1 'polypeptide(L)'
;MLIVVSPAKSLDYESELPTKKHSEPRMLDETQELVDVIAEKSPAEIARLMSVSQGLAELNHERYQDFEQPFTTDNARPAILAFTGDVYLGMDPSGTFNERDFTHAQKVLRILSGLYLSLIHI
;
A
#
# COMPACT_ATOMS: atom_id res chain seq x y z
N MET A 1 -18.55 10.27 9.20
CA MET A 1 -18.41 8.80 9.23
C MET A 1 -17.00 8.42 8.89
N LEU A 2 -16.46 7.42 9.54
CA LEU A 2 -15.15 6.88 9.26
C LEU A 2 -15.28 5.39 8.96
N ILE A 3 -14.69 4.94 7.85
CA ILE A 3 -14.70 3.54 7.45
C ILE A 3 -13.25 3.04 7.54
N VAL A 4 -13.05 1.91 8.21
CA VAL A 4 -11.73 1.31 8.38
C VAL A 4 -11.75 -0.06 7.69
N VAL A 5 -10.75 -0.33 6.85
CA VAL A 5 -10.63 -1.60 6.15
C VAL A 5 -9.24 -2.21 6.34
N SER A 6 -9.14 -3.50 6.17
CA SER A 6 -7.87 -4.22 6.21
C SER A 6 -7.10 -4.04 4.90
N PRO A 7 -5.78 -4.17 4.93
CA PRO A 7 -5.00 -4.21 3.69
C PRO A 7 -5.24 -5.52 2.93
N ALA A 8 -4.75 -5.62 1.73
CA ALA A 8 -4.74 -6.84 0.95
C ALA A 8 -3.30 -7.39 0.82
N LYS A 9 -3.18 -8.69 0.64
CA LYS A 9 -1.88 -9.32 0.38
C LYS A 9 -1.45 -9.18 -1.08
N SER A 10 -2.42 -9.09 -1.99
CA SER A 10 -2.16 -8.90 -3.42
C SER A 10 -2.09 -7.41 -3.76
N LEU A 11 -1.12 -7.06 -4.57
CA LEU A 11 -0.87 -5.67 -4.96
C LEU A 11 -0.74 -5.55 -6.47
N ASP A 12 -1.30 -4.47 -7.02
CA ASP A 12 -1.20 -4.10 -8.44
C ASP A 12 -0.41 -2.79 -8.54
N TYR A 13 0.76 -2.86 -9.14
CA TYR A 13 1.61 -1.69 -9.39
C TYR A 13 1.72 -1.35 -10.88
N GLU A 14 1.00 -2.07 -11.75
CA GLU A 14 1.20 -2.01 -13.20
C GLU A 14 0.02 -1.40 -13.96
N SER A 15 -1.20 -1.56 -13.47
CA SER A 15 -2.40 -1.05 -14.15
C SER A 15 -2.39 0.47 -14.28
N GLU A 16 -3.00 0.98 -15.34
CA GLU A 16 -3.13 2.42 -15.56
C GLU A 16 -3.93 3.07 -14.43
N LEU A 17 -3.47 4.22 -13.95
CA LEU A 17 -4.15 4.97 -12.89
C LEU A 17 -5.27 5.83 -13.47
N PRO A 18 -6.50 5.72 -12.93
CA PRO A 18 -7.64 6.54 -13.40
C PRO A 18 -7.62 7.97 -12.89
N THR A 19 -6.72 8.28 -11.94
CA THR A 19 -6.62 9.61 -11.34
C THR A 19 -5.16 9.95 -11.02
N LYS A 20 -4.86 11.25 -10.97
CA LYS A 20 -3.57 11.77 -10.49
C LYS A 20 -3.63 12.20 -9.02
N LYS A 21 -4.80 12.14 -8.39
CA LYS A 21 -4.97 12.50 -6.99
C LYS A 21 -4.24 11.52 -6.09
N HIS A 22 -3.52 12.04 -5.12
CA HIS A 22 -2.82 11.25 -4.11
C HIS A 22 -2.51 12.11 -2.88
N SER A 23 -2.20 11.44 -1.79
CA SER A 23 -1.65 12.06 -0.59
C SER A 23 -0.57 11.14 -0.03
N GLU A 24 0.23 11.65 0.88
CA GLU A 24 1.26 10.85 1.53
C GLU A 24 0.77 10.33 2.88
N PRO A 25 1.21 9.11 3.30
CA PRO A 25 0.99 8.64 4.66
C PRO A 25 1.57 9.62 5.68
N ARG A 26 0.93 9.72 6.85
CA ARG A 26 1.32 10.71 7.86
C ARG A 26 2.51 10.30 8.71
N MET A 27 2.79 9.00 8.82
CA MET A 27 3.78 8.46 9.75
C MET A 27 4.99 7.88 9.00
N LEU A 28 5.52 8.63 8.03
CA LEU A 28 6.61 8.18 7.18
C LEU A 28 7.94 8.04 7.92
N ASP A 29 8.17 8.83 8.98
CA ASP A 29 9.39 8.69 9.78
C ASP A 29 9.43 7.34 10.49
N GLU A 30 8.32 6.93 11.09
CA GLU A 30 8.16 5.62 11.71
C GLU A 30 8.22 4.50 10.66
N THR A 31 7.63 4.73 9.50
CA THR A 31 7.69 3.79 8.37
C THR A 31 9.14 3.57 7.93
N GLN A 32 9.93 4.62 7.82
CA GLN A 32 11.33 4.51 7.43
C GLN A 32 12.13 3.69 8.44
N GLU A 33 11.90 3.86 9.73
CA GLU A 33 12.53 3.05 10.77
C GLU A 33 12.21 1.57 10.62
N LEU A 34 10.94 1.24 10.33
CA LEU A 34 10.52 -0.14 10.11
C LEU A 34 11.13 -0.73 8.83
N VAL A 35 11.18 0.05 7.76
CA VAL A 35 11.81 -0.38 6.50
C VAL A 35 13.30 -0.64 6.70
N ASP A 36 13.99 0.23 7.43
CA ASP A 36 15.43 0.07 7.71
C ASP A 36 15.71 -1.25 8.44
N VAL A 37 14.85 -1.64 9.36
CA VAL A 37 14.96 -2.93 10.08
C VAL A 37 14.68 -4.11 9.15
N ILE A 38 13.56 -4.08 8.41
CA ILE A 38 13.14 -5.21 7.58
C ILE A 38 14.05 -5.39 6.36
N ALA A 39 14.61 -4.32 5.84
CA ALA A 39 15.51 -4.36 4.69
C ALA A 39 16.84 -5.10 4.99
N GLU A 40 17.21 -5.20 6.26
CA GLU A 40 18.38 -5.97 6.70
C GLU A 40 18.12 -7.48 6.77
N LYS A 41 16.85 -7.90 6.70
CA LYS A 41 16.46 -9.31 6.81
C LYS A 41 16.65 -10.04 5.48
N SER A 42 17.08 -11.32 5.57
CA SER A 42 17.15 -12.19 4.40
C SER A 42 15.75 -12.62 3.96
N PRO A 43 15.57 -13.07 2.70
CA PRO A 43 14.28 -13.62 2.26
C PRO A 43 13.76 -14.75 3.16
N ALA A 44 14.64 -15.61 3.66
CA ALA A 44 14.26 -16.70 4.57
C ALA A 44 13.72 -16.17 5.92
N GLU A 45 14.32 -15.12 6.46
CA GLU A 45 13.84 -14.46 7.67
C GLU A 45 12.49 -13.79 7.46
N ILE A 46 12.30 -13.13 6.30
CA ILE A 46 11.03 -12.52 5.90
C ILE A 46 9.94 -13.59 5.76
N ALA A 47 10.25 -14.74 5.13
CA ALA A 47 9.32 -15.85 4.98
C ALA A 47 8.79 -16.33 6.33
N ARG A 48 9.66 -16.47 7.32
CA ARG A 48 9.29 -16.86 8.69
C ARG A 48 8.49 -15.79 9.41
N LEU A 49 8.94 -14.54 9.32
CA LEU A 49 8.32 -13.42 10.01
C LEU A 49 6.90 -13.16 9.50
N MET A 50 6.70 -13.22 8.20
CA MET A 50 5.41 -12.92 7.56
C MET A 50 4.54 -14.16 7.35
N SER A 51 5.07 -15.36 7.58
CA SER A 51 4.38 -16.64 7.31
C SER A 51 3.94 -16.74 5.84
N VAL A 52 4.84 -16.45 4.91
CA VAL A 52 4.58 -16.48 3.47
C VAL A 52 5.53 -17.47 2.78
N SER A 53 5.21 -17.79 1.52
CA SER A 53 6.05 -18.65 0.70
C SER A 53 7.40 -18.01 0.39
N GLN A 54 8.38 -18.83 0.02
CA GLN A 54 9.71 -18.35 -0.36
C GLN A 54 9.67 -17.36 -1.52
N GLY A 55 8.86 -17.64 -2.56
CA GLY A 55 8.72 -16.74 -3.70
C GLY A 55 8.14 -15.38 -3.31
N LEU A 56 7.14 -15.37 -2.43
CA LEU A 56 6.55 -14.12 -1.94
C LEU A 56 7.51 -13.37 -1.01
N ALA A 57 8.31 -14.10 -0.23
CA ALA A 57 9.33 -13.49 0.62
C ALA A 57 10.43 -12.81 -0.21
N GLU A 58 10.86 -13.44 -1.29
CA GLU A 58 11.84 -12.85 -2.22
C GLU A 58 11.30 -11.59 -2.88
N LEU A 59 10.04 -11.61 -3.32
CA LEU A 59 9.38 -10.44 -3.90
C LEU A 59 9.31 -9.29 -2.89
N ASN A 60 8.93 -9.56 -1.66
CA ASN A 60 8.87 -8.54 -0.62
C ASN A 60 10.25 -8.03 -0.23
N HIS A 61 11.26 -8.90 -0.20
CA HIS A 61 12.64 -8.48 0.04
C HIS A 61 13.09 -7.44 -1.01
N GLU A 62 12.83 -7.69 -2.27
CA GLU A 62 13.12 -6.73 -3.36
C GLU A 62 12.38 -5.41 -3.15
N ARG A 63 11.09 -5.49 -2.79
CA ARG A 63 10.27 -4.30 -2.54
C ARG A 63 10.84 -3.45 -1.40
N TYR A 64 11.33 -4.04 -0.34
CA TYR A 64 11.95 -3.31 0.76
C TYR A 64 13.30 -2.70 0.36
N GLN A 65 14.07 -3.37 -0.51
CA GLN A 65 15.31 -2.79 -1.04
C GLN A 65 15.04 -1.59 -1.94
N ASP A 66 13.94 -1.62 -2.69
CA ASP A 66 13.55 -0.58 -3.62
C ASP A 66 12.76 0.57 -2.96
N PHE A 67 12.42 0.43 -1.68
CA PHE A 67 11.67 1.45 -0.96
C PHE A 67 12.45 2.77 -0.93
N GLU A 68 11.83 3.84 -1.40
CA GLU A 68 12.47 5.14 -1.55
C GLU A 68 11.51 6.28 -1.23
N GLN A 69 12.01 7.27 -0.52
CA GLN A 69 11.33 8.54 -0.27
C GLN A 69 12.11 9.69 -0.92
N PRO A 70 11.44 10.78 -1.34
CA PRO A 70 9.99 11.01 -1.29
C PRO A 70 9.23 10.17 -2.32
N PHE A 71 7.94 9.95 -2.07
CA PHE A 71 7.08 9.25 -3.02
C PHE A 71 6.74 10.14 -4.19
N THR A 72 6.81 9.56 -5.39
CA THR A 72 6.45 10.21 -6.65
C THR A 72 5.49 9.31 -7.43
N THR A 73 4.95 9.79 -8.52
CA THR A 73 4.11 8.96 -9.41
C THR A 73 4.90 7.83 -10.08
N ASP A 74 6.23 7.91 -10.07
CA ASP A 74 7.10 6.89 -10.66
C ASP A 74 7.42 5.75 -9.69
N ASN A 75 7.48 6.02 -8.37
CA ASN A 75 7.90 5.03 -7.38
C ASN A 75 6.78 4.61 -6.40
N ALA A 76 5.59 5.16 -6.52
CA ALA A 76 4.47 4.85 -5.64
C ALA A 76 3.13 5.06 -6.34
N ARG A 77 2.09 4.46 -5.80
CA ARG A 77 0.72 4.68 -6.26
C ARG A 77 -0.23 4.68 -5.06
N PRO A 78 -1.44 5.29 -5.19
CA PRO A 78 -2.41 5.32 -4.09
C PRO A 78 -2.79 3.92 -3.63
N ALA A 79 -2.85 3.72 -2.32
CA ALA A 79 -3.13 2.43 -1.73
C ALA A 79 -4.46 1.83 -2.19
N ILE A 80 -5.49 2.65 -2.34
CA ILE A 80 -6.81 2.19 -2.82
C ILE A 80 -6.77 1.59 -4.22
N LEU A 81 -5.78 1.98 -5.03
CA LEU A 81 -5.57 1.49 -6.39
C LEU A 81 -4.47 0.42 -6.46
N ALA A 82 -3.69 0.27 -5.40
CA ALA A 82 -2.65 -0.75 -5.31
C ALA A 82 -3.17 -2.08 -4.76
N PHE A 83 -4.02 -2.05 -3.74
CA PHE A 83 -4.57 -3.27 -3.15
C PHE A 83 -5.63 -3.92 -4.03
N THR A 84 -5.57 -5.25 -4.17
CA THR A 84 -6.44 -6.03 -5.06
C THR A 84 -7.14 -7.22 -4.38
N GLY A 85 -7.40 -7.17 -3.10
CA GLY A 85 -8.19 -8.20 -2.40
C GLY A 85 -9.70 -8.04 -2.64
N ASP A 86 -10.49 -8.93 -2.06
CA ASP A 86 -11.96 -8.98 -2.26
C ASP A 86 -12.66 -7.66 -1.96
N VAL A 87 -12.29 -6.98 -0.89
CA VAL A 87 -12.87 -5.67 -0.53
C VAL A 87 -12.63 -4.65 -1.64
N TYR A 88 -11.42 -4.62 -2.19
CA TYR A 88 -11.02 -3.65 -3.22
C TYR A 88 -11.64 -3.99 -4.58
N LEU A 89 -11.76 -5.27 -4.91
CA LEU A 89 -12.48 -5.72 -6.11
C LEU A 89 -13.97 -5.38 -6.03
N GLY A 90 -14.58 -5.57 -4.85
CA GLY A 90 -15.98 -5.20 -4.63
C GLY A 90 -16.22 -3.69 -4.70
N MET A 91 -15.28 -2.89 -4.22
CA MET A 91 -15.32 -1.44 -4.29
C MET A 91 -15.09 -0.92 -5.71
N ASP A 92 -14.21 -1.58 -6.46
CA ASP A 92 -13.84 -1.28 -7.85
C ASP A 92 -13.53 0.20 -8.10
N PRO A 93 -12.56 0.81 -7.40
CA PRO A 93 -12.32 2.24 -7.53
C PRO A 93 -11.88 2.67 -8.93
N SER A 94 -11.10 1.86 -9.64
CA SER A 94 -10.65 2.22 -10.99
C SER A 94 -11.78 2.17 -12.02
N GLY A 95 -12.80 1.32 -11.81
CA GLY A 95 -13.93 1.16 -12.72
C GLY A 95 -15.12 2.05 -12.40
N THR A 96 -15.31 2.45 -11.14
CA THR A 96 -16.54 3.12 -10.72
C THR A 96 -16.35 4.51 -10.10
N PHE A 97 -15.15 4.84 -9.57
CA PHE A 97 -14.94 6.12 -8.91
C PHE A 97 -14.61 7.23 -9.90
N ASN A 98 -15.25 8.39 -9.69
CA ASN A 98 -14.84 9.64 -10.33
C ASN A 98 -13.94 10.45 -9.37
N GLU A 99 -13.51 11.64 -9.78
CA GLU A 99 -12.62 12.49 -8.97
C GLU A 99 -13.21 12.88 -7.61
N ARG A 100 -14.54 13.08 -7.55
CA ARG A 100 -15.24 13.39 -6.30
C ARG A 100 -15.28 12.20 -5.36
N ASP A 101 -15.42 10.99 -5.90
CA ASP A 101 -15.44 9.76 -5.13
C ASP A 101 -14.08 9.52 -4.48
N PHE A 102 -12.97 9.76 -5.19
CA PHE A 102 -11.63 9.69 -4.62
C PHE A 102 -11.43 10.72 -3.51
N THR A 103 -11.89 11.94 -3.70
CA THR A 103 -11.83 12.99 -2.68
C THR A 103 -12.64 12.61 -1.44
N HIS A 104 -13.80 12.04 -1.63
CA HIS A 104 -14.65 11.57 -0.53
C HIS A 104 -14.00 10.40 0.22
N ALA A 105 -13.47 9.43 -0.50
CA ALA A 105 -12.76 8.29 0.09
C ALA A 105 -11.58 8.75 0.95
N GLN A 106 -10.82 9.75 0.49
CA GLN A 106 -9.73 10.34 1.27
C GLN A 106 -10.19 10.86 2.64
N LYS A 107 -11.40 11.37 2.73
CA LYS A 107 -11.97 11.91 3.97
C LYS A 107 -12.49 10.85 4.92
N VAL A 108 -13.07 9.77 4.41
CA VAL A 108 -13.85 8.82 5.22
C VAL A 108 -13.24 7.44 5.34
N LEU A 109 -12.34 7.05 4.44
CA LEU A 109 -11.80 5.70 4.40
C LEU A 109 -10.35 5.66 4.90
N ARG A 110 -10.04 4.64 5.70
CA ARG A 110 -8.69 4.38 6.22
C ARG A 110 -8.35 2.92 6.01
N ILE A 111 -7.14 2.67 5.54
CA ILE A 111 -6.59 1.32 5.43
C ILE A 111 -5.59 1.15 6.57
N LEU A 112 -5.80 0.15 7.41
CA LEU A 112 -4.83 -0.17 8.46
C LEU A 112 -3.63 -0.87 7.83
N SER A 113 -2.44 -0.48 8.24
CA SER A 113 -1.21 -1.02 7.67
C SER A 113 -0.18 -1.26 8.78
N GLY A 114 0.48 -2.40 8.74
CA GLY A 114 1.59 -2.67 9.65
C GLY A 114 2.78 -1.77 9.38
N LEU A 115 3.04 -1.44 8.12
CA LEU A 115 4.19 -0.62 7.73
C LEU A 115 3.91 0.88 7.86
N TYR A 116 2.77 1.33 7.37
CA TYR A 116 2.41 2.76 7.34
C TYR A 116 1.53 3.18 8.51
N LEU A 117 1.15 2.23 9.36
CA LEU A 117 0.28 2.36 10.53
C LEU A 117 -1.14 2.72 10.15
N SER A 118 -1.37 3.84 9.53
CA SER A 118 -2.67 4.20 8.97
C SER A 118 -2.47 4.85 7.62
N LEU A 119 -3.03 4.22 6.58
CA LEU A 119 -3.06 4.80 5.25
C LEU A 119 -4.35 5.57 5.07
N ILE A 120 -4.15 6.83 4.74
CA ILE A 120 -5.18 7.62 4.13
C ILE A 120 -5.00 7.38 2.64
N HIS A 121 -6.06 6.85 1.95
CA HIS A 121 -5.85 6.56 0.63
C HIS A 121 -6.51 7.43 -0.31
N ILE A 122 -5.84 7.98 -0.93
CA ILE A 122 -5.66 8.52 -2.21
C ILE A 122 -4.28 8.98 -2.33
#